data_654800f55134d9a877203b81c9a45f98
#
_entry.id   654800f55134d9a877203b81c9a45f98
#
_cell.length_a   1.000
_cell.length_b   1.000
_cell.length_c   1.000
_cell.angle_alpha   90.00
_cell.angle_beta   90.00
_cell.angle_gamma   90.00
#
_symmetry.space_group_name_H-M   'P 1'
#
loop_
_entity.id
_entity.type
_entity.pdbx_description
1 polymer ?
#
loop_
_entity_poly.entity_id
_entity_poly.type
_entity_poly.pdbx_seq_one_letter_code
_entity_poly.pdbx_strand_id
1 'polypeptide(L)'
;MKDLKRFGLIIASLLVLVSLILMTVIYFDFVNVGFVVGSYRFHHWSVIIGSFYVALVTPFFAVLKRTKSDSLRSLLRVHVFGNLLAFVLVSIHFAGQLSRPLEFYPDLGSGVGLYVSMGLLVFTGFLLKYGFVSGGSRRLWR
;
A
#
# COMPACT_ATOMS: atom_id res chain seq x y z
N MET A 1 -25.69 -4.92 5.82
CA MET A 1 -24.72 -4.71 4.71
C MET A 1 -24.13 -3.29 4.64
N LYS A 2 -24.88 -2.23 4.95
CA LYS A 2 -24.35 -0.84 4.96
C LYS A 2 -23.24 -0.64 6.00
N ASP A 3 -23.40 -1.22 7.20
CA ASP A 3 -22.42 -1.07 8.30
C ASP A 3 -21.08 -1.73 8.01
N LEU A 4 -21.09 -2.89 7.34
CA LEU A 4 -19.85 -3.57 6.94
C LEU A 4 -19.05 -2.78 5.89
N LYS A 5 -19.73 -2.03 5.01
CA LYS A 5 -19.05 -1.14 4.05
C LYS A 5 -18.47 0.08 4.75
N ARG A 6 -19.21 0.67 5.72
CA ARG A 6 -18.72 1.80 6.53
C ARG A 6 -17.50 1.39 7.36
N PHE A 7 -17.57 0.24 8.03
CA PHE A 7 -16.44 -0.30 8.80
C PHE A 7 -15.20 -0.52 7.92
N GLY A 8 -15.37 -1.12 6.74
CA GLY A 8 -14.27 -1.29 5.79
C GLY A 8 -13.68 0.04 5.28
N LEU A 9 -14.52 1.06 5.07
CA LEU A 9 -14.08 2.40 4.70
C LEU A 9 -13.24 3.03 5.82
N ILE A 10 -13.69 2.94 7.07
CA ILE A 10 -12.98 3.48 8.22
C ILE A 10 -11.60 2.84 8.34
N ILE A 11 -11.51 1.50 8.29
CA ILE A 11 -10.21 0.81 8.38
C ILE A 11 -9.28 1.21 7.23
N ALA A 12 -9.80 1.27 6.00
CA ALA A 12 -8.99 1.66 4.86
C ALA A 12 -8.48 3.10 4.98
N SER A 13 -9.33 4.03 5.44
CA SER A 13 -8.94 5.42 5.69
C SER A 13 -7.92 5.53 6.83
N LEU A 14 -8.07 4.74 7.90
CA LEU A 14 -7.09 4.67 8.98
C LEU A 14 -5.73 4.17 8.49
N LEU A 15 -5.67 3.14 7.65
CA LEU A 15 -4.40 2.64 7.11
C LEU A 15 -3.70 3.68 6.23
N VAL A 16 -4.44 4.43 5.41
CA VAL A 16 -3.87 5.54 4.63
C VAL A 16 -3.36 6.65 5.56
N LEU A 17 -4.13 7.01 6.57
CA LEU A 17 -3.73 8.02 7.55
C LEU A 17 -2.48 7.58 8.31
N VAL A 18 -2.43 6.33 8.77
CA VAL A 18 -1.26 5.75 9.45
C VAL A 18 -0.03 5.79 8.55
N SER A 19 -0.16 5.50 7.24
CA SER A 19 0.99 5.58 6.33
C SER A 19 1.52 7.01 6.21
N LEU A 20 0.65 8.02 6.16
CA LEU A 20 1.05 9.44 6.11
C LEU A 20 1.71 9.89 7.41
N ILE A 21 1.15 9.49 8.58
CA ILE A 21 1.73 9.80 9.88
C ILE A 21 3.11 9.16 10.00
N LEU A 22 3.25 7.87 9.68
CA LEU A 22 4.53 7.17 9.73
C LEU A 22 5.56 7.81 8.79
N MET A 23 5.17 8.18 7.57
CA MET A 23 6.07 8.93 6.68
C MET A 23 6.56 10.22 7.33
N THR A 24 5.66 10.99 7.92
CA THR A 24 6.00 12.27 8.53
C THR A 24 6.96 12.09 9.73
N VAL A 25 6.63 11.19 10.66
CA VAL A 25 7.45 10.99 11.88
C VAL A 25 8.81 10.36 11.58
N ILE A 26 8.91 9.51 10.55
CA ILE A 26 10.18 8.92 10.11
C ILE A 26 11.01 9.97 9.36
N TYR A 27 10.39 10.74 8.46
CA TYR A 27 11.08 11.78 7.69
C TYR A 27 11.71 12.84 8.59
N PHE A 28 11.02 13.26 9.65
CA PHE A 28 11.54 14.21 10.65
C PHE A 28 12.39 13.56 11.76
N ASP A 29 12.74 12.28 11.59
CA ASP A 29 13.58 11.51 12.52
C ASP A 29 13.04 11.40 13.97
N PHE A 30 11.73 11.59 14.15
CA PHE A 30 11.08 11.28 15.43
C PHE A 30 11.06 9.78 15.74
N VAL A 31 11.10 8.94 14.70
CA VAL A 31 11.17 7.48 14.81
C VAL A 31 12.31 6.98 13.92
N ASN A 32 13.33 6.43 14.53
CA ASN A 32 14.45 5.84 13.80
C ASN A 32 14.10 4.42 13.33
N VAL A 33 14.03 4.23 12.00
CA VAL A 33 13.81 2.93 11.34
C VAL A 33 15.09 2.40 10.68
N GLY A 34 16.22 3.07 10.92
CA GLY A 34 17.53 2.72 10.36
C GLY A 34 18.29 1.65 11.14
N PHE A 35 17.76 1.13 12.27
CA PHE A 35 18.41 0.08 13.06
C PHE A 35 18.52 -1.23 12.27
N VAL A 36 19.61 -1.97 12.55
CA VAL A 36 19.93 -3.21 11.81
C VAL A 36 19.21 -4.40 12.43
N VAL A 37 18.59 -5.21 11.58
CA VAL A 37 17.96 -6.48 11.93
C VAL A 37 18.54 -7.55 11.00
N GLY A 38 19.39 -8.42 11.55
CA GLY A 38 20.13 -9.38 10.73
C GLY A 38 21.09 -8.66 9.76
N SER A 39 20.94 -8.95 8.47
CA SER A 39 21.81 -8.40 7.41
C SER A 39 21.33 -7.06 6.83
N TYR A 40 20.14 -6.61 7.18
CA TYR A 40 19.52 -5.41 6.60
C TYR A 40 19.00 -4.46 7.67
N ARG A 41 18.82 -3.19 7.30
CA ARG A 41 18.10 -2.22 8.14
C ARG A 41 16.60 -2.54 8.15
N PHE A 42 15.89 -2.21 9.23
CA PHE A 42 14.47 -2.53 9.41
C PHE A 42 13.60 -2.04 8.26
N HIS A 43 13.83 -0.83 7.75
CA HIS A 43 13.05 -0.31 6.63
C HIS A 43 13.27 -1.08 5.31
N HIS A 44 14.39 -1.80 5.12
CA HIS A 44 14.56 -2.71 3.98
C HIS A 44 13.71 -3.97 4.13
N TRP A 45 13.59 -4.52 5.34
CA TRP A 45 12.68 -5.63 5.59
C TRP A 45 11.23 -5.25 5.30
N SER A 46 10.82 -4.02 5.69
CA SER A 46 9.45 -3.56 5.43
C SER A 46 9.11 -3.54 3.93
N VAL A 47 10.01 -3.03 3.08
CA VAL A 47 9.77 -3.03 1.63
C VAL A 47 9.85 -4.42 1.02
N ILE A 48 10.75 -5.29 1.48
CA ILE A 48 10.84 -6.69 1.01
C ILE A 48 9.51 -7.39 1.28
N ILE A 49 8.99 -7.34 2.49
CA ILE A 49 7.72 -7.97 2.88
C ILE A 49 6.55 -7.36 2.08
N GLY A 50 6.46 -6.03 2.01
CA GLY A 50 5.39 -5.34 1.28
C GLY A 50 5.40 -5.66 -0.22
N SER A 51 6.56 -5.59 -0.85
CA SER A 51 6.70 -5.89 -2.29
C SER A 51 6.43 -7.35 -2.61
N PHE A 52 6.92 -8.27 -1.79
CA PHE A 52 6.67 -9.70 -1.95
C PHE A 52 5.18 -10.02 -1.83
N TYR A 53 4.49 -9.41 -0.86
CA TYR A 53 3.04 -9.53 -0.73
C TYR A 53 2.32 -9.07 -2.01
N VAL A 54 2.63 -7.86 -2.52
CA VAL A 54 1.99 -7.33 -3.74
C VAL A 54 2.28 -8.23 -4.94
N ALA A 55 3.53 -8.68 -5.10
CA ALA A 55 3.97 -9.51 -6.23
C ALA A 55 3.25 -10.88 -6.26
N LEU A 56 2.92 -11.44 -5.09
CA LEU A 56 2.21 -12.72 -5.01
C LEU A 56 0.68 -12.53 -5.05
N VAL A 57 0.15 -11.68 -4.19
CA VAL A 57 -1.31 -11.60 -3.97
C VAL A 57 -2.04 -10.96 -5.14
N THR A 58 -1.42 -9.99 -5.83
CA THR A 58 -2.09 -9.31 -6.94
C THR A 58 -2.35 -10.23 -8.14
N PRO A 59 -1.37 -10.96 -8.69
CA PRO A 59 -1.63 -11.91 -9.78
C PRO A 59 -2.50 -13.09 -9.33
N PHE A 60 -2.31 -13.58 -8.10
CA PHE A 60 -3.13 -14.65 -7.54
C PHE A 60 -4.60 -14.24 -7.43
N PHE A 61 -4.88 -13.01 -6.98
CA PHE A 61 -6.22 -12.45 -6.98
C PHE A 61 -6.81 -12.37 -8.39
N ALA A 62 -6.03 -11.93 -9.39
CA ALA A 62 -6.48 -11.83 -10.77
C ALA A 62 -6.91 -13.18 -11.37
N VAL A 63 -6.18 -14.25 -11.03
CA VAL A 63 -6.51 -15.64 -11.43
C VAL A 63 -7.75 -16.15 -10.69
N LEU A 64 -7.77 -16.03 -9.36
CA LEU A 64 -8.88 -16.54 -8.53
C LEU A 64 -10.20 -15.79 -8.80
N LYS A 65 -10.16 -14.51 -9.14
CA LYS A 65 -11.34 -13.74 -9.56
C LYS A 65 -12.05 -14.39 -10.74
N ARG A 66 -11.31 -15.03 -11.65
CA ARG A 66 -11.85 -15.67 -12.85
C ARG A 66 -12.41 -17.08 -12.59
N THR A 67 -11.83 -17.79 -11.60
CA THR A 67 -12.11 -19.21 -11.37
C THR A 67 -13.05 -19.49 -10.20
N LYS A 68 -13.11 -18.62 -9.19
CA LYS A 68 -13.88 -18.82 -7.94
C LYS A 68 -14.79 -17.63 -7.63
N SER A 69 -15.94 -17.55 -8.32
CA SER A 69 -16.93 -16.48 -8.10
C SER A 69 -17.50 -16.42 -6.68
N ASP A 70 -17.68 -17.57 -6.02
CA ASP A 70 -18.36 -17.68 -4.72
C ASP A 70 -17.52 -17.08 -3.56
N SER A 71 -16.19 -17.16 -3.66
CA SER A 71 -15.26 -16.60 -2.68
C SER A 71 -14.82 -15.16 -2.97
N LEU A 72 -15.36 -14.54 -4.02
CA LEU A 72 -14.91 -13.24 -4.54
C LEU A 72 -14.91 -12.12 -3.48
N ARG A 73 -15.89 -12.09 -2.57
CA ARG A 73 -15.98 -11.06 -1.52
C ARG A 73 -14.84 -11.18 -0.50
N SER A 74 -14.46 -12.40 -0.12
CA SER A 74 -13.35 -12.64 0.80
C SER A 74 -12.02 -12.32 0.14
N LEU A 75 -11.83 -12.81 -1.08
CA LEU A 75 -10.64 -12.53 -1.90
C LEU A 75 -10.44 -11.02 -2.11
N LEU A 76 -11.51 -10.29 -2.41
CA LEU A 76 -11.45 -8.83 -2.57
C LEU A 76 -11.05 -8.13 -1.27
N ARG A 77 -11.51 -8.61 -0.11
CA ARG A 77 -11.07 -8.05 1.18
C ARG A 77 -9.58 -8.26 1.40
N VAL A 78 -9.11 -9.50 1.26
CA VAL A 78 -7.68 -9.82 1.40
C VAL A 78 -6.83 -8.97 0.44
N HIS A 79 -7.22 -8.87 -0.83
CA HIS A 79 -6.52 -8.08 -1.82
C HIS A 79 -6.47 -6.59 -1.44
N VAL A 80 -7.60 -5.99 -1.07
CA VAL A 80 -7.65 -4.55 -0.75
C VAL A 80 -6.91 -4.22 0.54
N PHE A 81 -7.21 -4.91 1.64
CA PHE A 81 -6.59 -4.59 2.93
C PHE A 81 -5.12 -5.00 2.98
N GLY A 82 -4.77 -6.10 2.35
CA GLY A 82 -3.38 -6.51 2.26
C GLY A 82 -2.53 -5.56 1.40
N ASN A 83 -3.06 -5.05 0.29
CA ASN A 83 -2.34 -4.04 -0.50
C ASN A 83 -2.23 -2.69 0.23
N LEU A 84 -3.23 -2.31 1.04
CA LEU A 84 -3.12 -1.14 1.91
C LEU A 84 -2.04 -1.34 2.99
N LEU A 85 -1.96 -2.53 3.59
CA LEU A 85 -0.90 -2.85 4.55
C LEU A 85 0.49 -2.87 3.89
N ALA A 86 0.59 -3.45 2.69
CA ALA A 86 1.83 -3.40 1.90
C ALA A 86 2.22 -1.95 1.57
N PHE A 87 1.26 -1.08 1.27
CA PHE A 87 1.51 0.35 1.07
C PHE A 87 2.08 1.02 2.32
N VAL A 88 1.56 0.70 3.52
CA VAL A 88 2.15 1.19 4.78
C VAL A 88 3.62 0.74 4.92
N LEU A 89 3.91 -0.53 4.65
CA LEU A 89 5.28 -1.06 4.73
C LEU A 89 6.24 -0.40 3.74
N VAL A 90 5.78 -0.17 2.51
CA VAL A 90 6.57 0.54 1.48
C VAL A 90 6.76 2.01 1.87
N SER A 91 5.76 2.65 2.50
CA SER A 91 5.86 4.03 2.99
C SER A 91 6.93 4.18 4.08
N ILE A 92 7.05 3.20 4.99
CA ILE A 92 8.13 3.15 6.00
C ILE A 92 9.50 3.11 5.32
N HIS A 93 9.67 2.27 4.31
CA HIS A 93 10.93 2.20 3.56
C HIS A 93 11.23 3.52 2.84
N PHE A 94 10.26 4.06 2.14
CA PHE A 94 10.41 5.29 1.38
C PHE A 94 10.80 6.46 2.30
N ALA A 95 10.12 6.62 3.44
CA ALA A 95 10.45 7.62 4.44
C ALA A 95 11.85 7.42 5.03
N GLY A 96 12.23 6.18 5.35
CA GLY A 96 13.57 5.84 5.84
C GLY A 96 14.69 6.07 4.81
N GLN A 97 14.38 6.11 3.51
CA GLN A 97 15.34 6.54 2.49
C GLN A 97 15.43 8.07 2.41
N LEU A 98 14.29 8.77 2.53
CA LEU A 98 14.22 10.22 2.48
C LEU A 98 14.83 10.89 3.73
N SER A 99 14.85 10.23 4.88
CA SER A 99 15.45 10.76 6.12
C SER A 99 16.97 10.68 6.17
N ARG A 100 17.63 10.10 5.15
CA ARG A 100 19.09 10.03 5.09
C ARG A 100 19.71 11.39 4.77
N PRO A 101 20.96 11.65 5.20
CA PRO A 101 21.72 12.79 4.73
C PRO A 101 21.86 12.80 3.21
N LEU A 102 21.87 13.98 2.60
CA LEU A 102 21.91 14.16 1.13
C LEU A 102 23.11 13.46 0.47
N GLU A 103 24.24 13.36 1.20
CA GLU A 103 25.46 12.66 0.75
C GLU A 103 25.24 11.16 0.48
N PHE A 104 24.26 10.57 1.14
CA PHE A 104 23.92 9.14 1.02
C PHE A 104 22.59 8.93 0.28
N TYR A 105 22.09 9.97 -0.41
CA TYR A 105 20.87 9.83 -1.20
C TYR A 105 21.12 8.86 -2.34
N PRO A 106 20.39 7.75 -2.40
CA PRO A 106 20.38 6.93 -3.59
C PRO A 106 19.76 7.73 -4.75
N ASP A 107 19.98 7.28 -5.99
CA ASP A 107 19.24 7.83 -7.13
C ASP A 107 17.73 7.60 -6.90
N LEU A 108 17.06 8.65 -6.41
CA LEU A 108 15.66 8.57 -5.97
C LEU A 108 14.66 8.56 -7.13
N GLY A 109 15.10 8.84 -8.36
CA GLY A 109 14.20 9.05 -9.48
C GLY A 109 13.25 7.87 -9.71
N SER A 110 13.77 6.66 -9.80
CA SER A 110 12.96 5.44 -9.96
C SER A 110 12.13 5.11 -8.71
N GLY A 111 12.69 5.31 -7.52
CA GLY A 111 12.00 5.06 -6.24
C GLY A 111 10.79 5.98 -6.04
N VAL A 112 10.94 7.27 -6.34
CA VAL A 112 9.84 8.24 -6.29
C VAL A 112 8.75 7.88 -7.29
N GLY A 113 9.13 7.57 -8.54
CA GLY A 113 8.17 7.17 -9.58
C GLY A 113 7.35 5.94 -9.19
N LEU A 114 8.01 4.91 -8.64
CA LEU A 114 7.33 3.70 -8.16
C LEU A 114 6.39 3.99 -6.97
N TYR A 115 6.84 4.81 -6.01
CA TYR A 115 6.02 5.16 -4.86
C TYR A 115 4.78 5.96 -5.25
N VAL A 116 4.92 6.96 -6.12
CA VAL A 116 3.80 7.75 -6.66
C VAL A 116 2.83 6.85 -7.42
N SER A 117 3.34 5.96 -8.28
CA SER A 117 2.50 5.00 -9.01
C SER A 117 1.72 4.08 -8.09
N MET A 118 2.35 3.59 -7.02
CA MET A 118 1.67 2.78 -6.00
C MET A 118 0.61 3.59 -5.25
N GLY A 119 0.88 4.83 -4.90
CA GLY A 119 -0.09 5.74 -4.29
C GLY A 119 -1.32 5.97 -5.18
N LEU A 120 -1.12 6.19 -6.48
CA LEU A 120 -2.20 6.31 -7.46
C LEU A 120 -3.04 5.03 -7.56
N LEU A 121 -2.41 3.86 -7.54
CA LEU A 121 -3.12 2.57 -7.55
C LEU A 121 -3.95 2.37 -6.27
N VAL A 122 -3.41 2.71 -5.10
CA VAL A 122 -4.14 2.67 -3.83
C VAL A 122 -5.32 3.63 -3.86
N PHE A 123 -5.12 4.86 -4.32
CA PHE A 123 -6.16 5.88 -4.39
C PHE A 123 -7.28 5.49 -5.36
N THR A 124 -6.95 5.05 -6.58
CA THR A 124 -7.93 4.60 -7.57
C THR A 124 -8.68 3.36 -7.09
N GLY A 125 -7.99 2.40 -6.48
CA GLY A 125 -8.61 1.22 -5.87
C GLY A 125 -9.60 1.58 -4.76
N PHE A 126 -9.25 2.57 -3.93
CA PHE A 126 -10.12 3.10 -2.89
C PHE A 126 -11.39 3.74 -3.47
N LEU A 127 -11.25 4.63 -4.45
CA LEU A 127 -12.37 5.28 -5.13
C LEU A 127 -13.34 4.25 -5.76
N LEU A 128 -12.80 3.24 -6.43
CA LEU A 128 -13.60 2.18 -7.06
C LEU A 128 -14.31 1.30 -6.03
N LYS A 129 -13.61 0.92 -4.96
CA LYS A 129 -14.14 0.04 -3.91
C LYS A 129 -15.32 0.66 -3.19
N TYR A 130 -15.21 1.94 -2.83
CA TYR A 130 -16.21 2.61 -1.99
C TYR A 130 -17.25 3.39 -2.78
N GLY A 131 -17.16 3.39 -4.10
CA GLY A 131 -18.21 3.89 -4.99
C GLY A 131 -18.22 5.41 -5.17
N PHE A 132 -17.10 6.09 -4.92
CA PHE A 132 -16.94 7.52 -5.21
C PHE A 132 -16.96 7.82 -6.71
N VAL A 133 -16.76 6.79 -7.56
CA VAL A 133 -16.83 6.91 -9.01
C VAL A 133 -18.17 6.36 -9.49
N SER A 134 -18.95 7.18 -10.21
CA SER A 134 -20.27 6.83 -10.73
C SER A 134 -20.24 5.75 -11.82
N GLY A 135 -21.38 5.07 -12.05
CA GLY A 135 -21.48 3.86 -12.88
C GLY A 135 -21.00 3.96 -14.34
N GLY A 136 -20.96 5.16 -14.95
CA GLY A 136 -20.45 5.38 -16.30
C GLY A 136 -18.93 5.16 -16.40
N SER A 137 -18.17 5.66 -15.43
CA SER A 137 -16.72 5.50 -15.38
C SER A 137 -16.26 4.08 -15.00
N ARG A 138 -17.13 3.27 -14.38
CA ARG A 138 -16.79 1.87 -14.02
C ARG A 138 -16.61 0.96 -15.24
N ARG A 139 -17.19 1.30 -16.39
CA ARG A 139 -17.04 0.52 -17.64
C ARG A 139 -15.65 0.66 -18.26
N LEU A 140 -14.97 1.78 -18.03
CA LEU A 140 -13.62 2.02 -18.54
C LEU A 140 -12.53 1.19 -17.84
N TRP A 141 -12.83 0.63 -16.65
CA TRP A 141 -11.86 -0.09 -15.80
C TRP A 141 -12.11 -1.61 -15.72
N ARG A 142 -12.96 -2.15 -16.59
CA ARG A 142 -13.20 -3.59 -16.75
C ARG A 142 -12.48 -4.15 -17.96
#